data_144cfb6c37777bb9bf7367754d7f398c
#
_entry.id   144cfb6c37777bb9bf7367754d7f398c
#
_cell.length_a   1.000
_cell.length_b   1.000
_cell.length_c   1.000
_cell.angle_alpha   90.00
_cell.angle_beta   90.00
_cell.angle_gamma   90.00
#
_symmetry.space_group_name_H-M   'P 1'
#
loop_
_entity.id
_entity.type
_entity.pdbx_description
1 polymer ?
#
loop_
_entity_poly.entity_id
_entity_poly.type
_entity_poly.pdbx_seq_one_letter_code
_entity_poly.pdbx_strand_id
1 'polypeptide(L)'
;MPKYLVETISMFRIRYVVECESPEHAKDTVTMNEAEEFSQLHIDEMITSTRVIDDAEYLRLFDEDNDYLKSWSEDQKFKFVHKVDNGTE
;
A
#
# COMPACT_ATOMS: atom_id res chain seq x y z
N MET A 1 -23.06 10.16 -4.15
CA MET A 1 -22.69 8.74 -4.30
C MET A 1 -21.95 8.26 -3.07
N PRO A 2 -22.21 7.05 -2.63
CA PRO A 2 -21.49 6.54 -1.47
C PRO A 2 -20.02 6.32 -1.79
N LYS A 3 -19.19 6.34 -0.75
CA LYS A 3 -17.78 6.02 -0.86
C LYS A 3 -17.54 4.64 -0.30
N TYR A 4 -16.68 3.89 -0.97
CA TYR A 4 -16.34 2.55 -0.54
C TYR A 4 -14.83 2.50 -0.26
N LEU A 5 -14.46 1.88 0.86
CA LEU A 5 -13.08 1.57 1.16
C LEU A 5 -12.81 0.15 0.64
N VAL A 6 -11.82 0.02 -0.24
CA VAL A 6 -11.40 -1.28 -0.76
C VAL A 6 -9.98 -1.51 -0.27
N GLU A 7 -9.77 -2.60 0.44
CA GLU A 7 -8.45 -2.95 0.93
C GLU A 7 -7.93 -4.16 0.18
N THR A 8 -6.69 -4.08 -0.27
CA THR A 8 -6.07 -5.17 -1.03
C THR A 8 -4.73 -5.51 -0.41
N ILE A 9 -4.27 -6.72 -0.71
CA ILE A 9 -2.92 -7.16 -0.38
C ILE A 9 -2.25 -7.60 -1.67
N SER A 10 -1.08 -7.04 -1.95
CA SER A 10 -0.31 -7.42 -3.12
C SER A 10 0.89 -8.25 -2.69
N MET A 11 1.17 -9.31 -3.44
CA MET A 11 2.29 -10.19 -3.16
C MET A 11 3.33 -10.09 -4.25
N PHE A 12 4.60 -9.98 -3.83
CA PHE A 12 5.72 -9.89 -4.75
C PHE A 12 6.73 -10.96 -4.43
N ARG A 13 7.34 -11.52 -5.45
CA ARG A 13 8.53 -12.36 -5.26
C ARG A 13 9.74 -11.47 -5.49
N ILE A 14 10.58 -11.30 -4.47
CA ILE A 14 11.75 -10.47 -4.55
C ILE A 14 12.97 -11.36 -4.38
N ARG A 15 13.95 -11.19 -5.25
CA ARG A 15 15.14 -12.03 -5.24
C ARG A 15 16.37 -11.22 -4.91
N TYR A 16 17.20 -11.81 -4.07
CA TYR A 16 18.46 -11.24 -3.63
C TYR A 16 19.56 -12.26 -3.81
N VAL A 17 20.77 -11.80 -4.10
CA VAL A 17 21.94 -12.65 -4.05
C VAL A 17 22.90 -12.01 -3.07
N VAL A 18 23.34 -12.78 -2.08
CA VAL A 18 24.25 -12.29 -1.05
C VAL A 18 25.48 -13.19 -1.04
N GLU A 19 26.64 -12.59 -1.21
CA GLU A 19 27.91 -13.31 -1.15
C GLU A 19 28.43 -13.21 0.27
N CYS A 20 28.45 -14.33 0.99
CA CYS A 20 28.84 -14.36 2.41
C CYS A 20 29.21 -15.77 2.83
N GLU A 21 29.51 -15.96 4.10
CA GLU A 21 30.09 -17.23 4.55
C GLU A 21 29.06 -18.32 4.87
N SER A 22 27.81 -17.97 5.10
CA SER A 22 26.81 -18.98 5.48
C SER A 22 25.42 -18.60 5.03
N PRO A 23 24.52 -19.60 4.87
CA PRO A 23 23.12 -19.29 4.52
C PRO A 23 22.42 -18.43 5.57
N GLU A 24 22.73 -18.64 6.84
CA GLU A 24 22.14 -17.85 7.92
C GLU A 24 22.52 -16.38 7.80
N HIS A 25 23.79 -16.11 7.50
CA HIS A 25 24.24 -14.75 7.32
C HIS A 25 23.52 -14.10 6.13
N ALA A 26 23.34 -14.86 5.04
CA ALA A 26 22.63 -14.35 3.88
C ALA A 26 21.19 -13.97 4.21
N LYS A 27 20.47 -14.83 4.97
CA LYS A 27 19.10 -14.53 5.38
C LYS A 27 19.05 -13.30 6.27
N ASP A 28 19.99 -13.18 7.20
CA ASP A 28 20.02 -12.04 8.11
C ASP A 28 20.26 -10.74 7.34
N THR A 29 21.13 -10.77 6.35
CA THR A 29 21.42 -9.58 5.54
C THR A 29 20.17 -9.08 4.83
N VAL A 30 19.38 -9.99 4.27
CA VAL A 30 18.13 -9.63 3.61
C VAL A 30 17.10 -9.12 4.64
N THR A 31 16.99 -9.81 5.77
CA THR A 31 16.03 -9.44 6.81
C THR A 31 16.33 -8.06 7.38
N MET A 32 17.60 -7.70 7.49
CA MET A 32 18.00 -6.39 8.01
C MET A 32 18.00 -5.29 6.95
N ASN A 33 17.50 -5.59 5.75
CA ASN A 33 17.43 -4.64 4.63
C ASN A 33 18.77 -4.11 4.20
N GLU A 34 19.80 -4.95 4.31
CA GLU A 34 21.16 -4.57 3.91
C GLU A 34 21.52 -5.05 2.52
N ALA A 35 20.65 -5.83 1.89
CA ALA A 35 20.90 -6.34 0.54
C ALA A 35 19.97 -5.63 -0.44
N GLU A 36 20.46 -5.45 -1.66
CA GLU A 36 19.66 -4.85 -2.72
C GLU A 36 19.08 -5.94 -3.60
N GLU A 37 17.81 -5.81 -3.93
CA GLU A 37 17.16 -6.78 -4.78
C GLU A 37 17.60 -6.63 -6.23
N PHE A 38 17.67 -7.74 -6.96
CA PHE A 38 17.95 -7.66 -8.39
C PHE A 38 16.73 -8.02 -9.24
N SER A 39 15.65 -8.48 -8.62
CA SER A 39 14.46 -8.88 -9.37
C SER A 39 13.24 -8.73 -8.47
N GLN A 40 12.16 -8.22 -9.03
CA GLN A 40 10.91 -8.10 -8.34
C GLN A 40 9.79 -8.47 -9.33
N LEU A 41 8.91 -9.38 -8.92
CA LEU A 41 7.79 -9.81 -9.74
C LEU A 41 6.52 -9.77 -8.92
N HIS A 42 5.52 -9.04 -9.40
CA HIS A 42 4.21 -9.06 -8.78
C HIS A 42 3.54 -10.40 -9.07
N ILE A 43 3.20 -11.13 -8.03
CA ILE A 43 2.63 -12.47 -8.18
C ILE A 43 1.11 -12.42 -8.18
N ASP A 44 0.53 -11.70 -7.23
CA ASP A 44 -0.91 -11.71 -7.07
C ASP A 44 -1.37 -10.51 -6.24
N GLU A 45 -2.64 -10.20 -6.37
CA GLU A 45 -3.29 -9.18 -5.56
C GLU A 45 -4.67 -9.69 -5.20
N MET A 46 -5.03 -9.60 -3.92
CA MET A 46 -6.36 -10.03 -3.52
C MET A 46 -7.05 -8.92 -2.76
N ILE A 47 -8.35 -8.80 -3.00
CA ILE A 47 -9.18 -7.84 -2.27
C ILE A 47 -9.54 -8.49 -0.95
N THR A 48 -9.16 -7.85 0.16
CA THR A 48 -9.42 -8.42 1.48
C THR A 48 -10.71 -7.89 2.10
N SER A 49 -11.13 -6.69 1.73
CA SER A 49 -12.39 -6.15 2.24
C SER A 49 -12.89 -5.02 1.36
N THR A 50 -14.19 -4.82 1.39
CA THR A 50 -14.84 -3.70 0.70
C THR A 50 -16.01 -3.26 1.58
N ARG A 51 -16.06 -1.99 1.96
CA ARG A 51 -17.15 -1.50 2.78
C ARG A 51 -17.43 -0.03 2.53
N VAL A 52 -18.65 0.39 2.82
CA VAL A 52 -19.03 1.80 2.71
C VAL A 52 -18.38 2.59 3.84
N ILE A 53 -17.86 3.75 3.52
CA ILE A 53 -17.36 4.68 4.53
C ILE A 53 -17.92 6.06 4.28
N ASP A 54 -17.99 6.89 5.33
CA ASP A 54 -18.37 8.27 5.17
C ASP A 54 -17.13 9.17 5.14
N ASP A 55 -17.35 10.46 4.91
CA ASP A 55 -16.24 11.40 4.78
C ASP A 55 -15.44 11.51 6.06
N ALA A 56 -16.08 11.47 7.21
CA ALA A 56 -15.37 11.58 8.49
C ALA A 56 -14.46 10.37 8.69
N GLU A 57 -14.93 9.19 8.35
CA GLU A 57 -14.11 7.99 8.47
C GLU A 57 -12.94 8.03 7.48
N TYR A 58 -13.17 8.50 6.25
CA TYR A 58 -12.09 8.64 5.29
C TYR A 58 -10.99 9.57 5.81
N LEU A 59 -11.38 10.72 6.36
CA LEU A 59 -10.39 11.68 6.87
C LEU A 59 -9.62 11.11 8.06
N ARG A 60 -10.29 10.36 8.91
CA ARG A 60 -9.62 9.71 10.03
C ARG A 60 -8.61 8.68 9.55
N LEU A 61 -8.99 7.84 8.58
CA LEU A 61 -8.08 6.83 8.04
C LEU A 61 -6.91 7.46 7.30
N PHE A 62 -7.17 8.53 6.56
CA PHE A 62 -6.11 9.24 5.86
C PHE A 62 -5.06 9.73 6.86
N ASP A 63 -5.51 10.35 7.95
CA ASP A 63 -4.60 10.88 8.94
C ASP A 63 -3.84 9.79 9.68
N GLU A 64 -4.47 8.64 9.94
CA GLU A 64 -3.79 7.52 10.57
C GLU A 64 -2.68 6.95 9.68
N ASP A 65 -2.96 6.81 8.39
CA ASP A 65 -2.02 6.19 7.47
C ASP A 65 -0.98 7.17 6.95
N ASN A 66 -1.28 8.46 6.98
CA ASN A 66 -0.41 9.50 6.44
C ASN A 66 -0.23 10.61 7.46
N ASP A 67 0.27 10.26 8.63
CA ASP A 67 0.37 11.21 9.74
C ASP A 67 1.12 12.48 9.37
N TYR A 68 2.12 12.37 8.51
CA TYR A 68 2.90 13.50 8.07
C TYR A 68 2.12 14.46 7.16
N LEU A 69 0.94 14.06 6.68
CA LEU A 69 0.10 14.88 5.82
C LEU A 69 -1.18 15.34 6.52
N LYS A 70 -1.29 15.11 7.82
CA LYS A 70 -2.57 15.40 8.49
C LYS A 70 -2.90 16.89 8.54
N SER A 71 -1.91 17.76 8.32
CA SER A 71 -2.16 19.19 8.28
C SER A 71 -2.68 19.67 6.91
N TRP A 72 -2.75 18.80 5.91
CA TRP A 72 -3.30 19.18 4.63
C TRP A 72 -4.78 19.56 4.76
N SER A 73 -5.27 20.39 3.83
CA SER A 73 -6.68 20.72 3.81
C SER A 73 -7.51 19.50 3.41
N GLU A 74 -8.80 19.53 3.74
CA GLU A 74 -9.68 18.43 3.35
C GLU A 74 -9.74 18.28 1.84
N ASP A 75 -9.75 19.39 1.10
CA ASP A 75 -9.75 19.34 -0.35
C ASP A 75 -8.56 18.56 -0.90
N GLN A 76 -7.39 18.77 -0.30
CA GLN A 76 -6.20 18.04 -0.74
C GLN A 76 -6.31 16.55 -0.43
N LYS A 77 -6.86 16.20 0.72
CA LYS A 77 -7.03 14.80 1.10
C LYS A 77 -8.05 14.12 0.21
N PHE A 78 -9.13 14.81 -0.15
CA PHE A 78 -10.15 14.20 -1.00
C PHE A 78 -9.71 14.01 -2.43
N LYS A 79 -8.60 14.58 -2.85
CA LYS A 79 -8.09 14.35 -4.20
C LYS A 79 -7.69 12.90 -4.43
N PHE A 80 -7.43 12.15 -3.38
CA PHE A 80 -7.08 10.73 -3.52
C PHE A 80 -8.31 9.84 -3.68
N VAL A 81 -9.51 10.38 -3.55
CA VAL A 81 -10.73 9.60 -3.76
C VAL A 81 -10.93 9.48 -5.27
N HIS A 82 -10.95 8.25 -5.76
CA HIS A 82 -11.18 7.99 -7.17
C HIS A 82 -12.68 8.06 -7.45
N LYS A 83 -13.09 8.89 -8.38
CA LYS A 83 -14.50 9.03 -8.72
C LYS A 83 -14.78 8.37 -10.05
N VAL A 84 -15.74 7.47 -10.04
CA VAL A 84 -16.17 6.80 -11.26
C VAL A 84 -17.33 7.58 -11.86
N ASP A 85 -17.20 7.92 -13.13
CA ASP A 85 -18.23 8.65 -13.82
C ASP A 85 -19.21 7.66 -14.43
N ASN A 86 -20.32 7.46 -13.75
CA ASN A 86 -21.31 6.52 -14.21
C ASN A 86 -22.36 7.14 -15.09
N GLY A 87 -22.32 8.42 -15.27
CA GLY A 87 -23.42 9.09 -15.95
C GLY A 87 -23.26 9.24 -17.40
N THR A 88 -22.17 8.84 -17.91
CA THR A 88 -21.89 9.21 -19.19
C THR A 88 -22.17 8.26 -20.21
N GLU A 89 -22.35 7.19 -19.90
CA GLU A 89 -22.41 6.31 -20.95
C GLU A 89 -23.43 6.48 -21.91
#